data_dbd9ecaa351782af937894becc2027b2
#
_entry.id   dbd9ecaa351782af937894becc2027b2
#
_cell.length_a   1.000
_cell.length_b   1.000
_cell.length_c   1.000
_cell.angle_alpha   90.00
_cell.angle_beta   90.00
_cell.angle_gamma   90.00
#
_symmetry.space_group_name_H-M   'P 1'
#
loop_
_entity.id
_entity.type
_entity.pdbx_description
1 polymer ?
#
loop_
_entity_poly.entity_id
_entity_poly.type
_entity_poly.pdbx_seq_one_letter_code
_entity_poly.pdbx_strand_id
1 'polypeptide(L)'
;MIYRIFAALSGAAATAAVYQILWKRRMRRQDTAAAVPPPPTDLTEWDRRTMAYHEAGHAVCSYYLPEREPLLKITISPTDEAFGMIRTAVRPHHNETRVSFGSTLAVMLAGRLSEEIFLREVTTSCVHDLAAARQLAADMVLHLGMGNRGGLTLPPPELNCGDTLRRQCDADIQEILADAERSARETIVGHADEVERLAALLLARPILEKPKIDEFFGGHFG
;
A
#
# COMPACT_ATOMS: atom_id res chain seq x y z
N MET A 1 9.45 -27.90 -19.40
CA MET A 1 9.23 -28.49 -18.07
C MET A 1 8.06 -27.83 -17.31
N ILE A 2 7.51 -26.71 -17.77
CA ILE A 2 6.39 -25.97 -17.14
C ILE A 2 5.02 -26.58 -17.49
N TYR A 3 4.88 -27.20 -18.66
CA TYR A 3 3.59 -27.79 -19.13
C TYR A 3 3.10 -29.04 -18.39
N ARG A 4 3.94 -29.70 -17.57
CA ARG A 4 3.56 -30.91 -16.83
C ARG A 4 2.92 -30.65 -15.46
N ILE A 5 2.93 -29.42 -14.96
CA ILE A 5 2.34 -29.06 -13.66
C ILE A 5 0.85 -28.70 -13.78
N PHE A 6 0.39 -28.37 -15.00
CA PHE A 6 -1.00 -27.97 -15.26
C PHE A 6 -2.05 -29.10 -15.27
N ALA A 7 -1.62 -30.34 -15.28
CA ALA A 7 -2.53 -31.50 -15.43
C ALA A 7 -3.11 -32.03 -14.10
N ALA A 8 -2.73 -31.51 -12.94
CA ALA A 8 -3.07 -32.10 -11.64
C ALA A 8 -3.91 -31.23 -10.70
N LEU A 9 -4.25 -29.98 -11.08
CA LEU A 9 -5.04 -29.08 -10.22
C LEU A 9 -6.28 -28.60 -10.99
N SER A 10 -7.46 -28.79 -10.41
CA SER A 10 -8.73 -28.25 -10.95
C SER A 10 -8.64 -26.72 -11.07
N GLY A 11 -9.08 -26.16 -12.20
CA GLY A 11 -8.77 -24.82 -12.73
C GLY A 11 -8.67 -23.64 -11.76
N ALA A 12 -9.47 -23.52 -10.71
CA ALA A 12 -9.46 -22.38 -9.79
C ALA A 12 -8.29 -22.41 -8.79
N ALA A 13 -7.91 -23.58 -8.29
CA ALA A 13 -6.78 -23.72 -7.35
C ALA A 13 -5.41 -23.52 -8.03
N ALA A 14 -5.31 -23.88 -9.33
CA ALA A 14 -4.11 -23.70 -10.12
C ALA A 14 -3.86 -22.21 -10.42
N THR A 15 -4.90 -21.43 -10.69
CA THR A 15 -4.79 -19.98 -10.96
C THR A 15 -4.38 -19.20 -9.72
N ALA A 16 -4.95 -19.52 -8.56
CA ALA A 16 -4.59 -18.87 -7.29
C ALA A 16 -3.14 -19.19 -6.88
N ALA A 17 -2.71 -20.44 -7.03
CA ALA A 17 -1.34 -20.85 -6.72
C ALA A 17 -0.31 -20.21 -7.67
N VAL A 18 -0.62 -20.13 -8.96
CA VAL A 18 0.24 -19.46 -9.96
C VAL A 18 0.31 -17.96 -9.68
N TYR A 19 -0.82 -17.32 -9.35
CA TYR A 19 -0.85 -15.89 -8.99
C TYR A 19 -0.02 -15.62 -7.75
N GLN A 20 -0.17 -16.40 -6.67
CA GLN A 20 0.64 -16.26 -5.46
C GLN A 20 2.14 -16.50 -5.70
N ILE A 21 2.49 -17.47 -6.56
CA ILE A 21 3.88 -17.76 -6.90
C ILE A 21 4.47 -16.62 -7.74
N LEU A 22 3.72 -16.12 -8.73
CA LEU A 22 4.15 -15.02 -9.59
C LEU A 22 4.23 -13.71 -8.78
N TRP A 23 3.25 -13.44 -7.92
CA TRP A 23 3.23 -12.31 -6.99
C TRP A 23 4.44 -12.35 -6.04
N LYS A 24 4.67 -13.47 -5.35
CA LYS A 24 5.82 -13.65 -4.46
C LYS A 24 7.16 -13.60 -5.19
N ARG A 25 7.25 -14.12 -6.43
CA ARG A 25 8.47 -14.02 -7.25
C ARG A 25 8.71 -12.61 -7.76
N ARG A 26 7.65 -11.86 -8.06
CA ARG A 26 7.72 -10.48 -8.54
C ARG A 26 8.09 -9.52 -7.40
N MET A 27 7.51 -9.71 -6.23
CA MET A 27 7.89 -8.97 -5.02
C MET A 27 9.35 -9.22 -4.64
N ARG A 28 9.84 -10.47 -4.70
CA ARG A 28 11.27 -10.79 -4.49
C ARG A 28 12.22 -10.24 -5.56
N ARG A 29 11.74 -9.91 -6.78
CA ARG A 29 12.57 -9.29 -7.81
C ARG A 29 12.70 -7.78 -7.64
N GLN A 30 11.82 -7.16 -6.89
CA GLN A 30 11.96 -5.74 -6.49
C GLN A 30 13.02 -5.54 -5.41
N ASP A 31 13.36 -6.58 -4.64
CA ASP A 31 14.47 -6.58 -3.68
C ASP A 31 15.87 -6.45 -4.33
N THR A 32 15.96 -6.45 -5.67
CA THR A 32 17.21 -6.21 -6.41
C THR A 32 17.36 -4.79 -6.95
N ALA A 33 16.43 -3.88 -6.63
CA ALA A 33 16.68 -2.45 -6.78
C ALA A 33 17.81 -2.06 -5.84
N ALA A 34 18.77 -1.27 -6.35
CA ALA A 34 20.01 -0.89 -5.69
C ALA A 34 19.88 -0.85 -4.16
N ALA A 35 20.76 -1.57 -3.47
CA ALA A 35 20.71 -1.69 -2.02
C ALA A 35 20.51 -0.31 -1.40
N VAL A 36 19.34 -0.09 -0.81
CA VAL A 36 19.08 1.12 -0.03
C VAL A 36 20.10 1.10 1.09
N PRO A 37 20.94 2.14 1.24
CA PRO A 37 21.89 2.18 2.33
C PRO A 37 21.15 1.98 3.66
N PRO A 38 21.75 1.28 4.64
CA PRO A 38 21.13 1.10 5.94
C PRO A 38 20.74 2.47 6.50
N PRO A 39 19.60 2.58 7.19
CA PRO A 39 19.13 3.83 7.72
C PRO A 39 20.21 4.46 8.63
N PRO A 40 20.45 5.78 8.55
CA PRO A 40 21.39 6.43 9.43
C PRO A 40 21.00 6.21 10.89
N THR A 41 21.99 5.92 11.71
CA THR A 41 21.80 5.70 13.16
C THR A 41 21.40 6.98 13.90
N ASP A 42 21.70 8.13 13.31
CA ASP A 42 21.51 9.46 13.92
C ASP A 42 20.39 10.22 13.20
N LEU A 43 19.12 9.86 13.53
CA LEU A 43 17.96 10.57 13.02
C LEU A 43 17.84 11.95 13.67
N THR A 44 17.68 12.98 12.83
CA THR A 44 17.37 14.33 13.32
C THR A 44 15.95 14.40 13.90
N GLU A 45 15.64 15.46 14.62
CA GLU A 45 14.27 15.73 15.08
C GLU A 45 13.29 15.85 13.90
N TRP A 46 13.73 16.45 12.79
CA TRP A 46 12.97 16.55 11.57
C TRP A 46 12.65 15.17 10.98
N ASP A 47 13.63 14.29 10.87
CA ASP A 47 13.42 12.91 10.35
C ASP A 47 12.40 12.16 11.20
N ARG A 48 12.55 12.23 12.54
CA ARG A 48 11.61 11.56 13.46
C ARG A 48 10.19 12.12 13.33
N ARG A 49 10.07 13.45 13.20
CA ARG A 49 8.78 14.11 13.02
C ARG A 49 8.13 13.71 11.69
N THR A 50 8.90 13.70 10.62
CA THR A 50 8.43 13.27 9.29
C THR A 50 7.92 11.83 9.33
N MET A 51 8.71 10.91 9.88
CA MET A 51 8.31 9.51 10.06
C MET A 51 7.04 9.38 10.89
N ALA A 52 6.90 10.16 11.96
CA ALA A 52 5.72 10.09 12.83
C ALA A 52 4.43 10.49 12.09
N TYR A 53 4.46 11.56 11.30
CA TYR A 53 3.30 11.97 10.50
C TYR A 53 3.04 11.02 9.35
N HIS A 54 4.08 10.49 8.71
CA HIS A 54 3.99 9.49 7.65
C HIS A 54 3.26 8.22 8.14
N GLU A 55 3.75 7.61 9.21
CA GLU A 55 3.15 6.39 9.77
C GLU A 55 1.77 6.64 10.39
N ALA A 56 1.53 7.84 10.98
CA ALA A 56 0.21 8.22 11.45
C ALA A 56 -0.81 8.30 10.31
N GLY A 57 -0.42 8.84 9.14
CA GLY A 57 -1.26 8.86 7.94
C GLY A 57 -1.65 7.47 7.49
N HIS A 58 -0.67 6.57 7.35
CA HIS A 58 -0.92 5.17 7.01
C HIS A 58 -1.87 4.49 8.01
N ALA A 59 -1.64 4.70 9.32
CA ALA A 59 -2.41 4.05 10.37
C ALA A 59 -3.86 4.53 10.40
N VAL A 60 -4.10 5.85 10.30
CA VAL A 60 -5.45 6.43 10.27
C VAL A 60 -6.22 5.96 9.04
N CYS A 61 -5.62 5.99 7.84
CA CYS A 61 -6.25 5.45 6.65
C CYS A 61 -6.50 3.94 6.75
N SER A 62 -5.56 3.17 7.32
CA SER A 62 -5.77 1.74 7.53
C SER A 62 -6.89 1.45 8.52
N TYR A 63 -7.16 2.34 9.48
CA TYR A 63 -8.23 2.17 10.45
C TYR A 63 -9.61 2.49 9.88
N TYR A 64 -9.75 3.60 9.14
CA TYR A 64 -11.05 4.13 8.72
C TYR A 64 -11.52 3.68 7.34
N LEU A 65 -10.61 3.22 6.47
CA LEU A 65 -11.01 2.76 5.14
C LEU A 65 -11.66 1.38 5.18
N PRO A 66 -12.62 1.11 4.27
CA PRO A 66 -13.34 -0.17 4.24
C PRO A 66 -12.43 -1.34 3.86
N GLU A 67 -12.84 -2.53 4.27
CA GLU A 67 -12.19 -3.80 3.94
C GLU A 67 -10.69 -3.85 4.33
N ARG A 68 -10.33 -3.19 5.46
CA ARG A 68 -8.97 -3.20 6.01
C ARG A 68 -8.84 -4.15 7.19
N GLU A 69 -7.62 -4.61 7.41
CA GLU A 69 -7.28 -5.50 8.51
C GLU A 69 -6.90 -4.73 9.77
N PRO A 70 -7.14 -5.31 10.96
CA PRO A 70 -6.71 -4.71 12.21
C PRO A 70 -5.22 -4.39 12.23
N LEU A 71 -4.88 -3.21 12.73
CA LEU A 71 -3.50 -2.79 12.97
C LEU A 71 -2.91 -3.60 14.13
N LEU A 72 -1.75 -4.20 13.92
CA LEU A 72 -1.04 -4.98 14.93
C LEU A 72 0.12 -4.21 15.55
N LYS A 73 0.77 -3.35 14.75
CA LYS A 73 1.95 -2.59 15.17
C LYS A 73 2.11 -1.35 14.31
N ILE A 74 2.55 -0.26 14.95
CA ILE A 74 3.01 0.98 14.29
C ILE A 74 4.37 1.30 14.87
N THR A 75 5.36 1.62 14.04
CA THR A 75 6.69 1.98 14.52
C THR A 75 7.33 3.05 13.66
N ILE A 76 8.05 3.97 14.31
CA ILE A 76 8.96 4.93 13.70
C ILE A 76 10.43 4.62 14.07
N SER A 77 10.69 3.46 14.69
CA SER A 77 12.05 3.00 14.92
C SER A 77 12.60 2.41 13.63
N PRO A 78 13.75 2.89 13.15
CA PRO A 78 14.39 2.33 11.96
C PRO A 78 14.65 0.83 12.13
N THR A 79 14.41 0.08 11.06
CA THR A 79 14.77 -1.32 10.93
C THR A 79 15.75 -1.45 9.76
N ASP A 80 16.35 -2.63 9.58
CA ASP A 80 17.21 -2.89 8.42
C ASP A 80 16.46 -2.76 7.06
N GLU A 81 15.12 -2.77 7.10
CA GLU A 81 14.27 -2.77 5.90
C GLU A 81 13.53 -1.45 5.68
N ALA A 82 13.27 -0.65 6.74
CA ALA A 82 12.47 0.57 6.62
C ALA A 82 12.73 1.57 7.77
N PHE A 83 12.49 2.86 7.51
CA PHE A 83 12.55 3.92 8.53
C PHE A 83 11.37 3.91 9.49
N GLY A 84 10.21 3.42 9.04
CA GLY A 84 8.99 3.25 9.81
C GLY A 84 8.16 2.14 9.20
N MET A 85 7.11 1.68 9.88
CA MET A 85 6.25 0.62 9.36
C MET A 85 4.94 0.51 10.15
N ILE A 86 3.84 0.29 9.43
CA ILE A 86 2.64 -0.31 10.00
C ILE A 86 2.60 -1.81 9.69
N ARG A 87 2.06 -2.61 10.62
CA ARG A 87 1.72 -4.02 10.38
C ARG A 87 0.25 -4.25 10.64
N THR A 88 -0.39 -4.94 9.73
CA THR A 88 -1.79 -5.37 9.84
C THR A 88 -1.89 -6.89 9.99
N ALA A 89 -3.03 -7.39 10.44
CA ALA A 89 -3.33 -8.82 10.40
C ALA A 89 -3.35 -9.31 8.94
N VAL A 90 -3.12 -10.61 8.76
CA VAL A 90 -3.21 -11.24 7.43
C VAL A 90 -4.65 -11.70 7.20
N ARG A 91 -5.25 -11.25 6.10
CA ARG A 91 -6.60 -11.66 5.72
C ARG A 91 -6.58 -13.11 5.22
N PRO A 92 -7.46 -13.96 5.73
CA PRO A 92 -7.57 -15.35 5.27
C PRO A 92 -8.32 -15.48 3.94
N HIS A 93 -8.74 -14.37 3.31
CA HIS A 93 -9.50 -14.40 2.07
C HIS A 93 -8.60 -14.55 0.85
N HIS A 94 -9.09 -15.32 -0.12
CA HIS A 94 -8.38 -15.59 -1.37
C HIS A 94 -8.80 -14.67 -2.52
N ASN A 95 -9.93 -13.96 -2.37
CA ASN A 95 -10.46 -13.05 -3.38
C ASN A 95 -10.49 -11.63 -2.85
N GLU A 96 -9.69 -10.76 -3.47
CA GLU A 96 -9.68 -9.34 -3.19
C GLU A 96 -10.68 -8.61 -4.10
N THR A 97 -11.38 -7.64 -3.53
CA THR A 97 -12.33 -6.81 -4.29
C THR A 97 -11.65 -5.56 -4.84
N ARG A 98 -12.30 -4.89 -5.79
CA ARG A 98 -11.83 -3.56 -6.26
C ARG A 98 -11.82 -2.53 -5.11
N VAL A 99 -12.76 -2.63 -4.17
CA VAL A 99 -12.84 -1.77 -2.97
C VAL A 99 -11.64 -2.02 -2.07
N SER A 100 -11.31 -3.30 -1.79
CA SER A 100 -10.14 -3.67 -1.01
C SER A 100 -8.83 -3.14 -1.61
N PHE A 101 -8.64 -3.28 -2.92
CA PHE A 101 -7.48 -2.72 -3.60
C PHE A 101 -7.46 -1.19 -3.58
N GLY A 102 -8.62 -0.53 -3.75
CA GLY A 102 -8.74 0.93 -3.64
C GLY A 102 -8.32 1.42 -2.25
N SER A 103 -8.79 0.77 -1.19
CA SER A 103 -8.38 1.05 0.19
C SER A 103 -6.89 0.80 0.41
N THR A 104 -6.34 -0.27 -0.17
CA THR A 104 -4.90 -0.55 -0.10
C THR A 104 -4.07 0.54 -0.75
N LEU A 105 -4.46 0.99 -1.94
CA LEU A 105 -3.81 2.10 -2.65
C LEU A 105 -3.89 3.40 -1.85
N ALA A 106 -5.06 3.70 -1.27
CA ALA A 106 -5.24 4.89 -0.43
C ALA A 106 -4.32 4.87 0.79
N VAL A 107 -4.19 3.70 1.47
CA VAL A 107 -3.23 3.55 2.57
C VAL A 107 -1.80 3.77 2.09
N MET A 108 -1.38 3.19 0.95
CA MET A 108 -0.03 3.40 0.41
C MET A 108 0.28 4.86 0.11
N LEU A 109 -0.70 5.67 -0.29
CA LEU A 109 -0.53 7.09 -0.57
C LEU A 109 -0.62 7.98 0.68
N ALA A 110 -1.18 7.47 1.78
CA ALA A 110 -1.52 8.24 2.97
C ALA A 110 -0.32 8.83 3.70
N GLY A 111 0.82 8.13 3.75
CA GLY A 111 2.04 8.63 4.37
C GLY A 111 2.51 9.93 3.73
N ARG A 112 2.67 9.93 2.40
CA ARG A 112 3.04 11.11 1.63
C ARG A 112 2.04 12.27 1.80
N LEU A 113 0.75 11.95 1.77
CA LEU A 113 -0.31 12.96 1.91
C LEU A 113 -0.31 13.57 3.32
N SER A 114 -0.02 12.78 4.35
CA SER A 114 0.12 13.27 5.71
C SER A 114 1.31 14.25 5.85
N GLU A 115 2.47 13.93 5.25
CA GLU A 115 3.59 14.86 5.19
C GLU A 115 3.19 16.18 4.50
N GLU A 116 2.55 16.11 3.32
CA GLU A 116 2.10 17.27 2.56
C GLU A 116 1.13 18.16 3.36
N ILE A 117 0.15 17.56 4.04
CA ILE A 117 -0.88 18.28 4.78
C ILE A 117 -0.33 18.94 6.05
N PHE A 118 0.42 18.20 6.87
CA PHE A 118 0.83 18.64 8.20
C PHE A 118 2.22 19.30 8.26
N LEU A 119 3.13 18.88 7.38
CA LEU A 119 4.50 19.41 7.35
C LEU A 119 4.72 20.41 6.21
N ARG A 120 3.79 20.48 5.24
CA ARG A 120 3.89 21.32 4.03
C ARG A 120 5.08 20.95 3.16
N GLU A 121 5.58 19.73 3.30
CA GLU A 121 6.71 19.18 2.57
C GLU A 121 6.40 17.73 2.17
N VAL A 122 7.12 17.22 1.18
CA VAL A 122 7.09 15.83 0.77
C VAL A 122 8.52 15.32 0.72
N THR A 123 8.78 14.22 1.41
CA THR A 123 10.15 13.68 1.48
C THR A 123 10.32 12.43 0.62
N THR A 124 11.54 11.90 0.59
CA THR A 124 11.86 10.66 -0.12
C THR A 124 11.39 9.40 0.62
N SER A 125 10.83 9.52 1.83
CA SER A 125 10.29 8.39 2.59
C SER A 125 9.23 7.60 1.82
N CYS A 126 8.44 8.30 1.00
CA CYS A 126 7.34 7.74 0.23
C CYS A 126 7.75 6.95 -1.03
N VAL A 127 9.04 6.80 -1.34
CA VAL A 127 9.49 6.21 -2.62
C VAL A 127 9.00 4.78 -2.81
N HIS A 128 9.03 3.96 -1.75
CA HIS A 128 8.60 2.56 -1.79
C HIS A 128 7.07 2.46 -1.91
N ASP A 129 6.34 3.27 -1.18
CA ASP A 129 4.87 3.31 -1.21
C ASP A 129 4.35 3.73 -2.58
N LEU A 130 4.96 4.76 -3.18
CA LEU A 130 4.61 5.20 -4.54
C LEU A 130 4.91 4.13 -5.58
N ALA A 131 6.03 3.44 -5.47
CA ALA A 131 6.38 2.35 -6.38
C ALA A 131 5.39 1.18 -6.25
N ALA A 132 5.04 0.80 -5.01
CA ALA A 132 4.07 -0.24 -4.73
C ALA A 132 2.66 0.14 -5.22
N ALA A 133 2.22 1.38 -4.97
CA ALA A 133 0.92 1.88 -5.42
C ALA A 133 0.80 1.87 -6.95
N ARG A 134 1.81 2.36 -7.68
CA ARG A 134 1.83 2.30 -9.15
C ARG A 134 1.77 0.88 -9.68
N GLN A 135 2.52 -0.03 -9.05
CA GLN A 135 2.53 -1.42 -9.46
C GLN A 135 1.17 -2.07 -9.22
N LEU A 136 0.55 -1.85 -8.05
CA LEU A 136 -0.78 -2.41 -7.73
C LEU A 136 -1.84 -1.87 -8.70
N ALA A 137 -1.87 -0.56 -8.97
CA ALA A 137 -2.81 0.03 -9.92
C ALA A 137 -2.62 -0.53 -11.35
N ALA A 138 -1.38 -0.72 -11.78
CA ALA A 138 -1.08 -1.38 -13.05
C ALA A 138 -1.56 -2.83 -13.07
N ASP A 139 -1.35 -3.60 -12.00
CA ASP A 139 -1.81 -4.99 -11.91
C ASP A 139 -3.34 -5.07 -11.91
N MET A 140 -4.05 -4.14 -11.26
CA MET A 140 -5.52 -4.04 -11.31
C MET A 140 -6.03 -3.89 -12.74
N VAL A 141 -5.40 -3.04 -13.54
CA VAL A 141 -5.82 -2.81 -14.93
C VAL A 141 -5.33 -3.92 -15.86
N LEU A 142 -4.03 -4.24 -15.80
CA LEU A 142 -3.37 -5.07 -16.80
C LEU A 142 -3.55 -6.58 -16.58
N HIS A 143 -3.83 -7.01 -15.35
CA HIS A 143 -3.89 -8.43 -14.99
C HIS A 143 -5.23 -8.86 -14.40
N LEU A 144 -5.94 -7.94 -13.72
CA LEU A 144 -7.17 -8.26 -13.01
C LEU A 144 -8.44 -7.77 -13.74
N GLY A 145 -8.28 -7.01 -14.86
CA GLY A 145 -9.41 -6.49 -15.61
C GLY A 145 -10.27 -5.49 -14.84
N MET A 146 -9.67 -4.77 -13.90
CA MET A 146 -10.37 -3.81 -13.03
C MET A 146 -10.35 -2.37 -13.58
N GLY A 147 -9.90 -2.17 -14.82
CA GLY A 147 -9.98 -0.89 -15.53
C GLY A 147 -11.39 -0.60 -16.04
N ASN A 148 -11.65 0.67 -16.37
CA ASN A 148 -12.95 1.12 -16.90
C ASN A 148 -12.98 1.19 -18.43
N ARG A 149 -11.84 1.53 -19.08
CA ARG A 149 -11.73 1.82 -20.52
C ARG A 149 -11.07 0.71 -21.32
N GLY A 150 -10.09 0.02 -20.71
CA GLY A 150 -9.29 -1.01 -21.37
C GLY A 150 -10.03 -2.32 -21.62
N GLY A 151 -11.22 -2.49 -21.05
CA GLY A 151 -12.01 -3.71 -21.19
C GLY A 151 -11.44 -4.92 -20.43
N LEU A 152 -12.11 -6.07 -20.59
CA LEU A 152 -11.72 -7.31 -19.90
C LEU A 152 -10.64 -8.12 -20.62
N THR A 153 -10.32 -7.75 -21.87
CA THR A 153 -9.37 -8.45 -22.72
C THR A 153 -8.13 -7.62 -22.94
N LEU A 154 -7.21 -7.67 -21.99
CA LEU A 154 -5.88 -7.16 -22.23
C LEU A 154 -5.03 -8.28 -22.83
N PRO A 155 -4.40 -8.03 -23.98
CA PRO A 155 -3.38 -8.95 -24.45
C PRO A 155 -2.23 -8.97 -23.45
N PRO A 156 -1.55 -10.13 -23.29
CA PRO A 156 -0.32 -10.16 -22.50
C PRO A 156 0.63 -9.03 -22.92
N PRO A 157 1.48 -8.52 -22.02
CA PRO A 157 2.39 -7.42 -22.31
C PRO A 157 3.30 -7.65 -23.55
N GLU A 158 3.50 -8.91 -23.92
CA GLU A 158 4.28 -9.32 -25.07
C GLU A 158 3.51 -9.19 -26.42
N LEU A 159 2.20 -9.10 -26.38
CA LEU A 159 1.39 -8.84 -27.58
C LEU A 159 1.30 -7.34 -27.80
N ASN A 160 1.69 -6.95 -29.00
CA ASN A 160 1.72 -5.56 -29.49
C ASN A 160 0.29 -5.00 -29.50
N CYS A 161 -0.19 -4.53 -28.33
CA CYS A 161 -1.46 -3.81 -28.27
C CYS A 161 -1.28 -2.44 -28.92
N GLY A 162 -2.24 -2.04 -29.77
CA GLY A 162 -2.19 -0.75 -30.44
C GLY A 162 -2.13 0.41 -29.43
N ASP A 163 -1.57 1.54 -29.85
CA ASP A 163 -1.37 2.73 -28.99
C ASP A 163 -2.64 3.23 -28.31
N THR A 164 -3.80 3.00 -28.92
CA THR A 164 -5.10 3.38 -28.35
C THR A 164 -5.39 2.59 -27.06
N LEU A 165 -5.22 1.26 -27.09
CA LEU A 165 -5.46 0.43 -25.90
C LEU A 165 -4.46 0.75 -24.79
N ARG A 166 -3.19 0.99 -25.15
CA ARG A 166 -2.17 1.39 -24.19
C ARG A 166 -2.56 2.70 -23.47
N ARG A 167 -2.97 3.73 -24.23
CA ARG A 167 -3.44 5.00 -23.66
C ARG A 167 -4.68 4.83 -22.77
N GLN A 168 -5.59 3.92 -23.12
CA GLN A 168 -6.75 3.63 -22.28
C GLN A 168 -6.35 2.99 -20.95
N CYS A 169 -5.41 2.04 -20.97
CA CYS A 169 -4.88 1.42 -19.74
C CYS A 169 -4.13 2.45 -18.87
N ASP A 170 -3.30 3.30 -19.47
CA ASP A 170 -2.60 4.36 -18.75
C ASP A 170 -3.60 5.33 -18.09
N ALA A 171 -4.68 5.69 -18.80
CA ALA A 171 -5.74 6.53 -18.25
C ALA A 171 -6.49 5.87 -17.09
N ASP A 172 -6.78 4.56 -17.18
CA ASP A 172 -7.41 3.80 -16.09
C ASP A 172 -6.50 3.72 -14.86
N ILE A 173 -5.20 3.48 -15.04
CA ILE A 173 -4.21 3.47 -13.96
C ILE A 173 -4.17 4.83 -13.25
N GLN A 174 -4.12 5.94 -14.00
CA GLN A 174 -4.11 7.28 -13.43
C GLN A 174 -5.41 7.60 -12.69
N GLU A 175 -6.56 7.19 -13.18
CA GLU A 175 -7.85 7.38 -12.53
C GLU A 175 -7.92 6.60 -11.20
N ILE A 176 -7.49 5.33 -11.18
CA ILE A 176 -7.44 4.50 -9.97
C ILE A 176 -6.54 5.15 -8.89
N LEU A 177 -5.37 5.66 -9.28
CA LEU A 177 -4.46 6.34 -8.36
C LEU A 177 -5.04 7.67 -7.86
N ALA A 178 -5.70 8.44 -8.71
CA ALA A 178 -6.35 9.70 -8.34
C ALA A 178 -7.53 9.47 -7.38
N ASP A 179 -8.32 8.42 -7.59
CA ASP A 179 -9.42 8.05 -6.69
C ASP A 179 -8.89 7.62 -5.32
N ALA A 180 -7.81 6.84 -5.30
CA ALA A 180 -7.15 6.42 -4.07
C ALA A 180 -6.55 7.62 -3.31
N GLU A 181 -5.90 8.56 -4.01
CA GLU A 181 -5.37 9.79 -3.42
C GLU A 181 -6.48 10.64 -2.80
N ARG A 182 -7.60 10.81 -3.50
CA ARG A 182 -8.75 11.55 -3.00
C ARG A 182 -9.30 10.90 -1.73
N SER A 183 -9.51 9.60 -1.73
CA SER A 183 -10.01 8.83 -0.58
C SER A 183 -9.07 8.94 0.63
N ALA A 184 -7.76 8.84 0.43
CA ALA A 184 -6.77 9.02 1.49
C ALA A 184 -6.79 10.45 2.03
N ARG A 185 -6.84 11.47 1.17
CA ARG A 185 -6.88 12.89 1.55
C ARG A 185 -8.13 13.22 2.36
N GLU A 186 -9.29 12.76 1.91
CA GLU A 186 -10.57 12.94 2.63
C GLU A 186 -10.52 12.29 4.01
N THR A 187 -9.97 11.08 4.11
CA THR A 187 -9.81 10.37 5.38
C THR A 187 -8.87 11.12 6.32
N ILE A 188 -7.68 11.54 5.84
CA ILE A 188 -6.70 12.27 6.66
C ILE A 188 -7.26 13.60 7.14
N VAL A 189 -7.93 14.36 6.28
CA VAL A 189 -8.52 15.66 6.64
C VAL A 189 -9.70 15.48 7.60
N GLY A 190 -10.54 14.48 7.38
CA GLY A 190 -11.68 14.17 8.26
C GLY A 190 -11.24 13.72 9.67
N HIS A 191 -10.02 13.21 9.82
CA HIS A 191 -9.44 12.69 11.06
C HIS A 191 -8.13 13.39 11.44
N ALA A 192 -7.98 14.69 11.08
CA ALA A 192 -6.75 15.44 11.26
C ALA A 192 -6.25 15.44 12.71
N ASP A 193 -7.16 15.65 13.68
CA ASP A 193 -6.80 15.63 15.11
C ASP A 193 -6.23 14.27 15.56
N GLU A 194 -6.72 13.17 14.96
CA GLU A 194 -6.22 11.84 15.28
C GLU A 194 -4.83 11.61 14.68
N VAL A 195 -4.58 12.09 13.46
CA VAL A 195 -3.25 12.04 12.85
C VAL A 195 -2.25 12.82 13.73
N GLU A 196 -2.57 14.03 14.17
CA GLU A 196 -1.69 14.83 15.03
C GLU A 196 -1.42 14.16 16.38
N ARG A 197 -2.48 13.63 17.05
CA ARG A 197 -2.34 12.92 18.32
C ARG A 197 -1.53 11.63 18.19
N LEU A 198 -1.72 10.89 17.08
CA LEU A 198 -0.97 9.66 16.83
C LEU A 198 0.48 9.94 16.52
N ALA A 199 0.77 10.97 15.72
CA ALA A 199 2.15 11.41 15.45
C ALA A 199 2.86 11.86 16.75
N ALA A 200 2.19 12.63 17.61
CA ALA A 200 2.73 13.03 18.92
C ALA A 200 2.97 11.79 19.83
N LEU A 201 2.07 10.81 19.82
CA LEU A 201 2.23 9.57 20.57
C LEU A 201 3.43 8.75 20.06
N LEU A 202 3.61 8.66 18.74
CA LEU A 202 4.75 7.96 18.13
C LEU A 202 6.09 8.66 18.45
N LEU A 203 6.14 9.98 18.49
CA LEU A 203 7.32 10.73 18.92
C LEU A 203 7.69 10.43 20.38
N ALA A 204 6.69 10.32 21.26
CA ALA A 204 6.89 9.97 22.67
C ALA A 204 7.18 8.48 22.89
N ARG A 205 6.58 7.62 22.10
CA ARG A 205 6.69 6.16 22.14
C ARG A 205 6.85 5.61 20.72
N PRO A 206 8.08 5.42 20.26
CA PRO A 206 8.37 5.05 18.86
C PRO A 206 7.80 3.72 18.38
N ILE A 207 7.28 2.90 19.26
CA ILE A 207 6.67 1.60 18.95
C ILE A 207 5.33 1.50 19.67
N LEU A 208 4.26 1.27 18.91
CA LEU A 208 2.93 0.98 19.41
C LEU A 208 2.53 -0.43 18.99
N GLU A 209 2.22 -1.26 19.97
CA GLU A 209 1.67 -2.61 19.76
C GLU A 209 0.14 -2.57 19.84
N LYS A 210 -0.51 -3.61 19.34
CA LYS A 210 -1.98 -3.70 19.20
C LYS A 210 -2.78 -3.18 20.40
N PRO A 211 -2.48 -3.55 21.68
CA PRO A 211 -3.29 -3.07 22.82
C PRO A 211 -3.29 -1.54 22.95
N LYS A 212 -2.17 -0.89 22.61
CA LYS A 212 -2.06 0.58 22.65
C LYS A 212 -2.72 1.25 21.45
N ILE A 213 -2.71 0.58 20.31
CA ILE A 213 -3.43 1.00 19.10
C ILE A 213 -4.94 0.93 19.34
N ASP A 214 -5.42 -0.19 19.90
CA ASP A 214 -6.84 -0.36 20.25
C ASP A 214 -7.30 0.68 21.28
N GLU A 215 -6.50 0.99 22.29
CA GLU A 215 -6.78 2.05 23.25
C GLU A 215 -6.88 3.43 22.57
N PHE A 216 -5.98 3.74 21.63
CA PHE A 216 -5.95 5.00 20.91
C PHE A 216 -7.21 5.21 20.05
N PHE A 217 -7.59 4.21 19.28
CA PHE A 217 -8.74 4.26 18.38
C PHE A 217 -10.08 3.86 19.03
N GLY A 218 -10.11 3.54 20.33
CA GLY A 218 -11.33 3.18 21.04
C GLY A 218 -11.82 1.75 20.86
N GLY A 219 -10.98 0.85 20.37
CA GLY A 219 -11.24 -0.60 20.35
C GLY A 219 -12.31 -1.08 19.36
N HIS A 220 -12.72 -0.27 18.41
CA HIS A 220 -13.79 -0.63 17.46
C HIS A 220 -13.22 -1.08 16.11
N PHE A 221 -12.71 -2.33 16.07
CA PHE A 221 -12.77 -3.12 14.85
C PHE A 221 -14.01 -4.03 14.98
N GLY A 222 -15.11 -3.60 14.37
CA GLY A 222 -16.31 -4.42 14.22
C GLY A 222 -16.20 -5.33 13.02
#